data_d1d4f0e90bc30c8f019f19e0bf6b3cea
#
_entry.id   d1d4f0e90bc30c8f019f19e0bf6b3cea
#
_cell.length_a   1.000
_cell.length_b   1.000
_cell.length_c   1.000
_cell.angle_alpha   90.00
_cell.angle_beta   90.00
_cell.angle_gamma   90.00
#
_symmetry.space_group_name_H-M   'P 1'
#
loop_
_entity.id
_entity.type
_entity.pdbx_description
1 polymer ?
#
loop_
_entity_poly.entity_id
_entity_poly.type
_entity_poly.pdbx_seq_one_letter_code
_entity_poly.pdbx_strand_id
1 'polypeptide(L)'
;MQPLRLPAQLYRQFDADAARAVPGEGYGGWHTIDVELAPRHTALVVMHAWDCGAPHEFPGWRRAVEYTPRATKILAEVFPPLLAAVRSSPLPVFHVVGGGKDYYSHLPGYRRALQLAGSSPTPAQVPPDPVGHQLQRRRTAQGSPGAHNTADIAAGFVRLNFALAARPVGEEGVAENGEQLAALCRAQGVNHLIYVGFAINWCLLMSPGGMVDMARHGCLCSTIREATTAVENRETAREEREKQQALWRVSVEFGLVFALADFLKAIR
;
A
#
# COMPACT_ATOMS: atom_id res chain seq x y z
N MET A 1 -24.79 0.13 14.04
CA MET A 1 -23.64 0.99 14.36
C MET A 1 -23.77 2.24 13.49
N GLN A 2 -23.53 3.40 14.05
CA GLN A 2 -23.64 4.66 13.29
C GLN A 2 -22.45 4.82 12.33
N PRO A 3 -22.64 5.46 11.17
CA PRO A 3 -21.56 5.81 10.27
C PRO A 3 -20.52 6.72 10.95
N LEU A 4 -19.26 6.56 10.58
CA LEU A 4 -18.19 7.48 10.96
C LEU A 4 -18.23 8.68 10.02
N ARG A 5 -18.24 9.89 10.57
CA ARG A 5 -18.24 11.14 9.79
C ARG A 5 -16.89 11.81 9.89
N LEU A 6 -16.29 12.11 8.75
CA LEU A 6 -14.98 12.76 8.69
C LEU A 6 -14.78 13.48 7.36
N PRO A 7 -13.92 14.51 7.32
CA PRO A 7 -13.49 15.11 6.07
C PRO A 7 -12.58 14.17 5.29
N ALA A 8 -12.75 14.18 3.97
CA ALA A 8 -11.91 13.47 3.01
C ALA A 8 -11.51 14.40 1.87
N GLN A 9 -10.33 14.17 1.29
CA GLN A 9 -9.87 14.91 0.14
C GLN A 9 -10.10 14.11 -1.13
N LEU A 10 -10.59 14.80 -2.16
CA LEU A 10 -10.70 14.30 -3.53
C LEU A 10 -10.21 15.35 -4.53
N TYR A 11 -9.82 14.89 -5.71
CA TYR A 11 -9.38 15.76 -6.79
C TYR A 11 -10.47 15.85 -7.86
N ARG A 12 -10.97 17.06 -8.12
CA ARG A 12 -11.97 17.31 -9.17
C ARG A 12 -11.30 17.37 -10.53
N GLN A 13 -11.29 16.25 -11.24
CA GLN A 13 -10.71 16.09 -12.56
C GLN A 13 -11.80 15.98 -13.63
N PHE A 14 -12.60 17.02 -13.74
CA PHE A 14 -13.64 17.16 -14.75
C PHE A 14 -13.71 18.62 -15.21
N ASP A 15 -14.35 18.88 -16.34
CA ASP A 15 -14.52 20.20 -16.96
C ASP A 15 -13.17 20.84 -17.34
N ALA A 16 -12.35 20.12 -18.10
CA ALA A 16 -11.18 20.71 -18.71
C ALA A 16 -11.58 21.88 -19.64
N ASP A 17 -10.88 22.99 -19.54
CA ASP A 17 -11.16 24.18 -20.33
C ASP A 17 -10.48 24.11 -21.70
N ALA A 18 -11.23 23.70 -22.72
CA ALA A 18 -10.74 23.57 -24.08
C ALA A 18 -10.30 24.90 -24.73
N ALA A 19 -10.63 26.04 -24.15
CA ALA A 19 -10.18 27.36 -24.66
C ALA A 19 -8.75 27.72 -24.17
N ARG A 20 -8.23 27.01 -23.17
CA ARG A 20 -6.86 27.20 -22.67
C ARG A 20 -5.82 26.48 -23.54
N ALA A 21 -4.61 27.01 -23.58
CA ALA A 21 -3.47 26.34 -24.20
C ALA A 21 -3.16 24.97 -23.52
N VAL A 22 -3.43 24.88 -22.22
CA VAL A 22 -3.32 23.66 -21.41
C VAL A 22 -4.68 23.40 -20.76
N PRO A 23 -5.56 22.60 -21.39
CA PRO A 23 -6.95 22.43 -20.93
C PRO A 23 -7.09 21.91 -19.50
N GLY A 24 -6.14 21.10 -19.01
CA GLY A 24 -6.13 20.56 -17.64
C GLY A 24 -6.01 21.62 -16.54
N GLU A 25 -5.53 22.84 -16.86
CA GLU A 25 -5.53 23.96 -15.90
C GLU A 25 -6.95 24.43 -15.54
N GLY A 26 -7.96 24.00 -16.28
CA GLY A 26 -9.37 24.22 -15.98
C GLY A 26 -9.95 23.30 -14.91
N TYR A 27 -9.25 22.22 -14.53
CA TYR A 27 -9.74 21.29 -13.51
C TYR A 27 -9.92 21.98 -12.15
N GLY A 28 -10.90 21.48 -11.37
CA GLY A 28 -11.22 22.04 -10.07
C GLY A 28 -10.15 21.82 -8.99
N GLY A 29 -9.27 20.82 -9.14
CA GLY A 29 -8.20 20.55 -8.19
C GLY A 29 -8.64 19.84 -6.91
N TRP A 30 -7.86 19.98 -5.84
CA TRP A 30 -8.13 19.35 -4.56
C TRP A 30 -9.28 20.04 -3.81
N HIS A 31 -10.22 19.22 -3.31
CA HIS A 31 -11.34 19.65 -2.48
C HIS A 31 -11.46 18.76 -1.25
N THR A 32 -11.92 19.35 -0.16
CA THR A 32 -12.33 18.62 1.04
C THR A 32 -13.83 18.49 1.04
N ILE A 33 -14.33 17.29 1.31
CA ILE A 33 -15.75 16.98 1.46
C ILE A 33 -15.97 16.18 2.75
N ASP A 34 -17.16 16.33 3.35
CA ASP A 34 -17.58 15.47 4.46
C ASP A 34 -18.12 14.16 3.90
N VAL A 35 -17.67 13.04 4.45
CA VAL A 35 -18.08 11.70 4.05
C VAL A 35 -18.53 10.87 5.24
N GLU A 36 -19.32 9.83 4.96
CA GLU A 36 -19.68 8.81 5.93
C GLU A 36 -19.02 7.48 5.55
N LEU A 37 -18.38 6.85 6.52
CA LEU A 37 -17.85 5.49 6.38
C LEU A 37 -18.72 4.51 7.16
N ALA A 38 -18.97 3.35 6.57
CA ALA A 38 -19.64 2.24 7.24
C ALA A 38 -18.60 1.39 8.01
N PRO A 39 -18.53 1.45 9.35
CA PRO A 39 -17.42 0.82 10.10
C PRO A 39 -17.30 -0.68 9.89
N ARG A 40 -18.43 -1.37 9.73
CA ARG A 40 -18.45 -2.84 9.48
C ARG A 40 -18.03 -3.24 8.07
N HIS A 41 -18.02 -2.29 7.14
CA HIS A 41 -17.67 -2.50 5.73
C HIS A 41 -16.36 -1.84 5.33
N THR A 42 -15.65 -1.23 6.28
CA THR A 42 -14.38 -0.54 6.08
C THR A 42 -13.28 -1.24 6.86
N ALA A 43 -12.13 -1.51 6.22
CA ALA A 43 -10.96 -2.09 6.86
C ALA A 43 -9.71 -1.21 6.67
N LEU A 44 -8.80 -1.23 7.64
CA LEU A 44 -7.45 -0.73 7.46
C LEU A 44 -6.59 -1.82 6.83
N VAL A 45 -5.87 -1.50 5.76
CA VAL A 45 -4.91 -2.40 5.10
C VAL A 45 -3.49 -1.90 5.35
N VAL A 46 -2.72 -2.66 6.11
CA VAL A 46 -1.29 -2.43 6.35
C VAL A 46 -0.51 -3.19 5.29
N MET A 47 0.10 -2.47 4.36
CA MET A 47 0.80 -3.10 3.23
C MET A 47 2.29 -2.83 3.27
N HIS A 48 3.09 -3.90 3.21
CA HIS A 48 4.55 -3.87 3.11
C HIS A 48 5.25 -2.98 4.16
N ALA A 49 4.74 -2.98 5.38
CA ALA A 49 5.35 -2.29 6.52
C ALA A 49 6.45 -3.17 7.11
N TRP A 50 7.60 -3.20 6.42
CA TRP A 50 8.70 -4.12 6.69
C TRP A 50 9.68 -3.65 7.76
N ASP A 51 10.23 -4.60 8.50
CA ASP A 51 11.48 -4.45 9.22
C ASP A 51 12.64 -4.67 8.25
N CYS A 52 13.28 -3.59 7.84
CA CYS A 52 14.43 -3.62 6.95
C CYS A 52 15.78 -3.76 7.68
N GLY A 53 15.76 -4.16 8.94
CA GLY A 53 16.96 -4.29 9.78
C GLY A 53 17.61 -2.95 10.17
N ALA A 54 18.76 -3.02 10.84
CA ALA A 54 19.52 -1.83 11.20
C ALA A 54 20.16 -1.16 9.97
N PRO A 55 20.48 0.16 10.04
CA PRO A 55 21.04 0.91 8.91
C PRO A 55 22.28 0.32 8.25
N HIS A 56 23.07 -0.44 9.00
CA HIS A 56 24.33 -1.03 8.54
C HIS A 56 24.21 -2.47 8.03
N GLU A 57 23.08 -3.14 8.25
CA GLU A 57 22.94 -4.57 7.91
C GLU A 57 22.85 -4.82 6.40
N PHE A 58 22.11 -3.99 5.66
CA PHE A 58 21.90 -4.14 4.23
C PHE A 58 22.07 -2.81 3.51
N PRO A 59 23.31 -2.26 3.41
CA PRO A 59 23.52 -0.92 2.85
C PRO A 59 23.10 -0.82 1.38
N GLY A 60 23.24 -1.88 0.59
CA GLY A 60 22.78 -1.90 -0.80
C GLY A 60 21.27 -1.84 -0.93
N TRP A 61 20.53 -2.49 -0.02
CA TRP A 61 19.07 -2.36 0.02
C TRP A 61 18.64 -0.92 0.31
N ARG A 62 19.27 -0.27 1.28
CA ARG A 62 18.97 1.13 1.64
C ARG A 62 19.32 2.12 0.55
N ARG A 63 20.38 1.84 -0.24
CA ARG A 63 20.70 2.65 -1.44
C ARG A 63 19.65 2.48 -2.55
N ALA A 64 19.09 1.28 -2.69
CA ALA A 64 18.08 0.98 -3.71
C ALA A 64 16.67 1.42 -3.29
N VAL A 65 16.36 1.45 -1.99
CA VAL A 65 15.06 1.82 -1.42
C VAL A 65 15.21 3.12 -0.64
N GLU A 66 15.23 4.23 -1.38
CA GLU A 66 15.57 5.57 -0.90
C GLU A 66 14.59 6.10 0.16
N TYR A 67 13.33 5.66 0.17
CA TYR A 67 12.31 6.12 1.11
C TYR A 67 12.43 5.51 2.51
N THR A 68 13.37 4.61 2.75
CA THR A 68 13.55 3.92 4.04
C THR A 68 13.58 4.88 5.25
N PRO A 69 14.26 6.03 5.23
CA PRO A 69 14.24 6.97 6.36
C PRO A 69 12.84 7.51 6.64
N ARG A 70 12.07 7.85 5.60
CA ARG A 70 10.69 8.35 5.73
C ARG A 70 9.77 7.25 6.26
N ALA A 71 9.90 6.04 5.73
CA ALA A 71 9.13 4.88 6.21
C ALA A 71 9.43 4.56 7.68
N THR A 72 10.69 4.61 8.10
CA THR A 72 11.10 4.39 9.49
C THR A 72 10.44 5.42 10.42
N LYS A 73 10.42 6.70 10.03
CA LYS A 73 9.75 7.75 10.80
C LYS A 73 8.24 7.50 10.92
N ILE A 74 7.59 7.18 9.82
CA ILE A 74 6.15 6.86 9.79
C ILE A 74 5.85 5.65 10.69
N LEU A 75 6.66 4.59 10.62
CA LEU A 75 6.51 3.41 11.48
C LEU A 75 6.68 3.73 12.97
N ALA A 76 7.55 4.67 13.32
CA ALA A 76 7.79 5.06 14.72
C ALA A 76 6.72 6.00 15.26
N GLU A 77 6.26 6.97 14.47
CA GLU A 77 5.44 8.08 14.95
C GLU A 77 3.94 7.92 14.60
N VAL A 78 3.61 7.32 13.46
CA VAL A 78 2.24 7.26 12.93
C VAL A 78 1.58 5.91 13.20
N PHE A 79 2.26 4.81 12.97
CA PHE A 79 1.68 3.48 13.08
C PHE A 79 1.21 3.10 14.49
N PRO A 80 1.96 3.38 15.59
CA PRO A 80 1.51 2.98 16.91
C PRO A 80 0.17 3.60 17.32
N PRO A 81 -0.05 4.93 17.25
CA PRO A 81 -1.33 5.51 17.61
C PRO A 81 -2.45 5.13 16.61
N LEU A 82 -2.15 4.99 15.31
CA LEU A 82 -3.11 4.58 14.31
C LEU A 82 -3.62 3.17 14.56
N LEU A 83 -2.73 2.18 14.69
CA LEU A 83 -3.12 0.79 14.89
C LEU A 83 -3.80 0.58 16.25
N ALA A 84 -3.33 1.25 17.31
CA ALA A 84 -4.01 1.20 18.60
C ALA A 84 -5.46 1.69 18.51
N ALA A 85 -5.69 2.82 17.82
CA ALA A 85 -7.04 3.37 17.66
C ALA A 85 -7.93 2.47 16.79
N VAL A 86 -7.42 1.95 15.66
CA VAL A 86 -8.19 1.05 14.79
C VAL A 86 -8.51 -0.25 15.51
N ARG A 87 -7.58 -0.86 16.24
CA ARG A 87 -7.79 -2.09 17.02
C ARG A 87 -8.79 -1.93 18.17
N SER A 88 -8.97 -0.70 18.65
CA SER A 88 -10.00 -0.36 19.64
C SER A 88 -11.36 0.01 19.02
N SER A 89 -11.44 0.05 17.71
CA SER A 89 -12.63 0.37 16.92
C SER A 89 -13.22 -0.90 16.29
N PRO A 90 -14.40 -0.82 15.65
CA PRO A 90 -14.97 -1.95 14.93
C PRO A 90 -14.35 -2.24 13.56
N LEU A 91 -13.37 -1.47 13.12
CA LEU A 91 -12.72 -1.67 11.82
C LEU A 91 -11.74 -2.85 11.88
N PRO A 92 -11.87 -3.86 11.01
CA PRO A 92 -10.85 -4.90 10.92
C PRO A 92 -9.52 -4.36 10.36
N VAL A 93 -8.43 -5.03 10.73
CA VAL A 93 -7.10 -4.79 10.19
C VAL A 93 -6.71 -5.98 9.33
N PHE A 94 -6.28 -5.70 8.11
CA PHE A 94 -5.68 -6.66 7.21
C PHE A 94 -4.23 -6.27 6.93
N HIS A 95 -3.37 -7.28 6.73
CA HIS A 95 -1.99 -7.09 6.34
C HIS A 95 -1.78 -7.67 4.95
N VAL A 96 -1.15 -6.92 4.06
CA VAL A 96 -0.72 -7.41 2.76
C VAL A 96 0.80 -7.50 2.75
N VAL A 97 1.28 -8.70 2.46
CA VAL A 97 2.69 -9.06 2.53
C VAL A 97 3.17 -9.65 1.20
N GLY A 98 4.45 -9.66 0.98
CA GLY A 98 5.07 -10.37 -0.14
C GLY A 98 5.99 -11.46 0.38
N GLY A 99 6.44 -12.33 -0.50
CA GLY A 99 7.47 -13.30 -0.16
C GLY A 99 7.10 -14.76 -0.34
N GLY A 100 5.88 -15.17 -0.14
CA GLY A 100 5.37 -16.49 -0.39
C GLY A 100 6.06 -17.64 0.35
N LYS A 101 5.63 -18.86 0.09
CA LYS A 101 6.23 -20.11 0.56
C LYS A 101 6.30 -20.26 2.08
N ASP A 102 5.13 -20.40 2.70
CA ASP A 102 5.00 -20.80 4.11
C ASP A 102 5.62 -19.86 5.16
N TYR A 103 6.23 -18.73 4.71
CA TYR A 103 6.87 -17.79 5.63
C TYR A 103 5.90 -17.28 6.72
N TYR A 104 4.64 -17.07 6.36
CA TYR A 104 3.59 -16.60 7.26
C TYR A 104 2.69 -17.71 7.80
N SER A 105 2.99 -18.98 7.53
CA SER A 105 2.16 -20.14 7.90
C SER A 105 1.87 -20.27 9.39
N HIS A 106 2.73 -19.70 10.24
CA HIS A 106 2.53 -19.66 11.69
C HIS A 106 1.44 -18.68 12.13
N LEU A 107 1.02 -17.73 11.27
CA LEU A 107 0.00 -16.73 11.59
C LEU A 107 -1.41 -17.27 11.37
N PRO A 108 -2.32 -17.18 12.37
CA PRO A 108 -3.70 -17.65 12.22
C PRO A 108 -4.45 -16.96 11.08
N GLY A 109 -4.30 -15.63 10.96
CA GLY A 109 -4.93 -14.84 9.91
C GLY A 109 -4.48 -15.20 8.51
N TYR A 110 -3.21 -15.63 8.32
CA TYR A 110 -2.72 -16.14 7.04
C TYR A 110 -3.33 -17.50 6.69
N ARG A 111 -3.35 -18.44 7.63
CA ARG A 111 -4.01 -19.75 7.42
C ARG A 111 -5.48 -19.59 7.05
N ARG A 112 -6.18 -18.66 7.73
CA ARG A 112 -7.57 -18.34 7.40
C ARG A 112 -7.70 -17.76 5.98
N ALA A 113 -6.82 -16.86 5.55
CA ALA A 113 -6.84 -16.32 4.19
C ALA A 113 -6.67 -17.41 3.13
N LEU A 114 -5.74 -18.35 3.35
CA LEU A 114 -5.56 -19.51 2.47
C LEU A 114 -6.81 -20.40 2.39
N GLN A 115 -7.42 -20.70 3.52
CA GLN A 115 -8.66 -21.52 3.57
C GLN A 115 -9.80 -20.86 2.82
N LEU A 116 -9.98 -19.54 2.97
CA LEU A 116 -11.06 -18.78 2.34
C LEU A 116 -10.85 -18.59 0.84
N ALA A 117 -9.61 -18.36 0.40
CA ALA A 117 -9.28 -18.14 -1.00
C ALA A 117 -9.27 -19.44 -1.82
N GLY A 118 -8.96 -20.57 -1.18
CA GLY A 118 -8.73 -21.82 -1.90
C GLY A 118 -7.50 -21.78 -2.82
N SER A 119 -7.46 -22.63 -3.84
CA SER A 119 -6.40 -22.63 -4.83
C SER A 119 -6.66 -21.59 -5.90
N SER A 120 -5.78 -20.61 -6.05
CA SER A 120 -5.81 -19.68 -7.18
C SER A 120 -4.90 -20.20 -8.30
N PRO A 121 -5.35 -20.23 -9.55
CA PRO A 121 -4.50 -20.64 -10.66
C PRO A 121 -3.35 -19.63 -10.83
N THR A 122 -2.12 -20.14 -10.92
CA THR A 122 -0.98 -19.30 -11.30
C THR A 122 -1.13 -18.92 -12.78
N PRO A 123 -1.06 -17.62 -13.12
CA PRO A 123 -1.12 -17.19 -14.51
C PRO A 123 -0.03 -17.87 -15.34
N ALA A 124 -0.40 -18.35 -16.53
CA ALA A 124 0.57 -18.87 -17.48
C ALA A 124 1.55 -17.75 -17.89
N GLN A 125 2.83 -18.03 -17.81
CA GLN A 125 3.85 -17.07 -18.20
C GLN A 125 4.20 -17.19 -19.67
N VAL A 126 4.47 -16.05 -20.32
CA VAL A 126 5.02 -16.03 -21.67
C VAL A 126 6.49 -16.49 -21.57
N PRO A 127 6.92 -17.50 -22.34
CA PRO A 127 8.29 -17.96 -22.32
C PRO A 127 9.25 -16.82 -22.70
N PRO A 128 10.31 -16.59 -21.91
CA PRO A 128 11.29 -15.57 -22.23
C PRO A 128 12.24 -16.04 -23.33
N ASP A 129 12.73 -15.13 -24.15
CA ASP A 129 13.77 -15.35 -25.15
C ASP A 129 15.14 -14.86 -24.64
N PRO A 130 16.27 -15.29 -25.29
CA PRO A 130 17.61 -14.91 -24.84
C PRO A 130 17.90 -13.41 -24.86
N VAL A 131 17.33 -12.68 -25.84
CA VAL A 131 17.52 -11.23 -25.96
C VAL A 131 16.74 -10.51 -24.84
N GLY A 132 15.49 -10.92 -24.60
CA GLY A 132 14.68 -10.43 -23.48
C GLY A 132 15.37 -10.63 -22.13
N HIS A 133 15.97 -11.81 -21.89
CA HIS A 133 16.78 -12.05 -20.69
C HIS A 133 17.99 -11.11 -20.59
N GLN A 134 18.67 -10.84 -21.70
CA GLN A 134 19.80 -9.91 -21.71
C GLN A 134 19.36 -8.49 -21.40
N LEU A 135 18.26 -8.02 -21.98
CA LEU A 135 17.68 -6.71 -21.69
C LEU A 135 17.30 -6.59 -20.21
N GLN A 136 16.63 -7.59 -19.66
CA GLN A 136 16.28 -7.62 -18.25
C GLN A 136 17.50 -7.54 -17.33
N ARG A 137 18.56 -8.32 -17.61
CA ARG A 137 19.81 -8.24 -16.84
C ARG A 137 20.47 -6.86 -16.92
N ARG A 138 20.50 -6.26 -18.12
CA ARG A 138 21.04 -4.90 -18.29
C ARG A 138 20.24 -3.87 -17.52
N ARG A 139 18.90 -3.92 -17.59
CA ARG A 139 18.00 -3.04 -16.84
C ARG A 139 18.25 -3.14 -15.34
N THR A 140 18.38 -4.35 -14.81
CA THR A 140 18.65 -4.58 -13.39
C THR A 140 20.03 -4.10 -12.97
N ALA A 141 21.06 -4.33 -13.80
CA ALA A 141 22.44 -4.01 -13.47
C ALA A 141 22.77 -2.51 -13.59
N GLN A 142 22.20 -1.83 -14.59
CA GLN A 142 22.53 -0.43 -14.93
C GLN A 142 21.43 0.56 -14.52
N GLY A 143 20.22 0.08 -14.26
CA GLY A 143 19.08 0.87 -13.79
C GLY A 143 18.78 0.57 -12.31
N SER A 144 17.67 -0.12 -12.05
CA SER A 144 17.24 -0.44 -10.69
C SER A 144 17.18 -1.97 -10.49
N PRO A 145 17.75 -2.48 -9.40
CA PRO A 145 18.35 -1.81 -8.25
C PRO A 145 19.85 -1.48 -8.37
N GLY A 146 20.47 -1.79 -9.49
CA GLY A 146 21.91 -1.70 -9.71
C GLY A 146 22.65 -2.98 -9.25
N ALA A 147 23.63 -3.46 -10.06
CA ALA A 147 24.31 -4.72 -9.81
C ALA A 147 24.94 -4.79 -8.40
N HIS A 148 25.55 -3.69 -7.94
CA HIS A 148 26.25 -3.62 -6.65
C HIS A 148 25.33 -3.66 -5.41
N ASN A 149 24.00 -3.50 -5.58
CA ASN A 149 23.04 -3.57 -4.49
C ASN A 149 22.34 -4.94 -4.39
N THR A 150 22.45 -5.78 -5.42
CA THR A 150 21.63 -6.99 -5.59
C THR A 150 21.85 -8.01 -4.47
N ALA A 151 23.08 -8.19 -4.02
CA ALA A 151 23.42 -9.15 -2.97
C ALA A 151 22.79 -8.75 -1.61
N ASP A 152 22.88 -7.48 -1.24
CA ASP A 152 22.31 -6.98 0.00
C ASP A 152 20.78 -7.05 -0.02
N ILE A 153 20.16 -6.76 -1.17
CA ILE A 153 18.71 -6.89 -1.35
C ILE A 153 18.27 -8.34 -1.18
N ALA A 154 18.96 -9.28 -1.82
CA ALA A 154 18.65 -10.71 -1.69
C ALA A 154 18.77 -11.18 -0.23
N ALA A 155 19.84 -10.79 0.46
CA ALA A 155 20.05 -11.12 1.87
C ALA A 155 18.97 -10.51 2.77
N GLY A 156 18.58 -9.26 2.51
CA GLY A 156 17.51 -8.58 3.24
C GLY A 156 16.15 -9.25 3.06
N PHE A 157 15.80 -9.66 1.84
CA PHE A 157 14.55 -10.37 1.56
C PHE A 157 14.42 -11.72 2.28
N VAL A 158 15.52 -12.42 2.52
CA VAL A 158 15.51 -13.67 3.32
C VAL A 158 15.09 -13.41 4.78
N ARG A 159 15.37 -12.21 5.29
CA ARG A 159 15.04 -11.80 6.67
C ARG A 159 13.81 -10.92 6.77
N LEU A 160 13.10 -10.72 5.67
CA LEU A 160 11.95 -9.82 5.63
C LEU A 160 10.91 -10.23 6.68
N ASN A 161 10.46 -9.24 7.49
CA ASN A 161 9.46 -9.45 8.52
C ASN A 161 8.65 -8.17 8.69
N PHE A 162 7.59 -8.24 9.48
CA PHE A 162 6.84 -7.04 9.87
C PHE A 162 7.68 -6.12 10.74
N ALA A 163 7.64 -4.82 10.46
CA ALA A 163 8.12 -3.84 11.44
C ALA A 163 7.35 -4.02 12.76
N LEU A 164 8.03 -3.84 13.89
CA LEU A 164 7.45 -4.10 15.21
C LEU A 164 6.09 -3.42 15.41
N ALA A 165 5.98 -2.15 14.99
CA ALA A 165 4.74 -1.37 15.10
C ALA A 165 3.61 -1.86 14.17
N ALA A 166 3.92 -2.68 13.18
CA ALA A 166 2.98 -3.15 12.15
C ALA A 166 2.72 -4.66 12.19
N ARG A 167 3.14 -5.35 13.26
CA ARG A 167 2.89 -6.79 13.40
C ARG A 167 1.41 -7.10 13.52
N PRO A 168 0.94 -8.17 12.84
CA PRO A 168 -0.40 -8.69 13.06
C PRO A 168 -0.64 -9.06 14.53
N VAL A 169 -1.84 -8.83 15.02
CA VAL A 169 -2.28 -9.19 16.37
C VAL A 169 -3.46 -10.15 16.29
N GLY A 170 -3.37 -11.25 17.01
CA GLY A 170 -4.45 -12.26 17.08
C GLY A 170 -4.82 -12.82 15.70
N GLU A 171 -6.09 -12.67 15.32
CA GLU A 171 -6.68 -13.19 14.08
C GLU A 171 -6.71 -12.16 12.93
N GLU A 172 -5.95 -11.06 13.03
CA GLU A 172 -5.87 -10.07 11.93
C GLU A 172 -5.47 -10.77 10.64
N GLY A 173 -6.23 -10.53 9.56
CA GLY A 173 -6.04 -11.20 8.28
C GLY A 173 -4.70 -10.87 7.64
N VAL A 174 -4.01 -11.88 7.09
CA VAL A 174 -2.75 -11.70 6.36
C VAL A 174 -2.89 -12.30 4.98
N ALA A 175 -2.62 -11.53 3.93
CA ALA A 175 -2.75 -11.91 2.54
C ALA A 175 -1.47 -11.63 1.75
N GLU A 176 -1.14 -12.48 0.79
CA GLU A 176 0.00 -12.30 -0.14
C GLU A 176 -0.43 -11.84 -1.52
N ASN A 177 -1.72 -11.84 -1.80
CA ASN A 177 -2.27 -11.48 -3.11
C ASN A 177 -3.72 -10.98 -3.01
N GLY A 178 -4.24 -10.49 -4.15
CA GLY A 178 -5.59 -9.95 -4.23
C GLY A 178 -6.69 -10.98 -3.95
N GLU A 179 -6.53 -12.23 -4.38
CA GLU A 179 -7.53 -13.29 -4.15
C GLU A 179 -7.70 -13.59 -2.66
N GLN A 180 -6.59 -13.68 -1.92
CA GLN A 180 -6.61 -13.89 -0.47
C GLN A 180 -7.22 -12.69 0.26
N LEU A 181 -6.83 -11.46 -0.11
CA LEU A 181 -7.40 -10.25 0.49
C LEU A 181 -8.89 -10.12 0.16
N ALA A 182 -9.30 -10.38 -1.08
CA ALA A 182 -10.70 -10.37 -1.48
C ALA A 182 -11.52 -11.44 -0.75
N ALA A 183 -10.95 -12.61 -0.50
CA ALA A 183 -11.60 -13.66 0.29
C ALA A 183 -11.83 -13.23 1.75
N LEU A 184 -10.85 -12.56 2.37
CA LEU A 184 -11.00 -11.95 3.70
C LEU A 184 -12.09 -10.87 3.70
N CYS A 185 -12.10 -10.02 2.67
CA CYS A 185 -13.12 -8.97 2.51
C CYS A 185 -14.53 -9.57 2.40
N ARG A 186 -14.71 -10.56 1.52
CA ARG A 186 -16.01 -11.26 1.37
C ARG A 186 -16.48 -11.90 2.67
N ALA A 187 -15.58 -12.57 3.39
CA ALA A 187 -15.92 -13.27 4.64
C ALA A 187 -16.34 -12.30 5.77
N GLN A 188 -15.90 -11.06 5.73
CA GLN A 188 -16.21 -10.03 6.74
C GLN A 188 -17.16 -8.95 6.23
N GLY A 189 -17.61 -9.03 4.98
CA GLY A 189 -18.49 -8.02 4.37
C GLY A 189 -17.83 -6.66 4.14
N VAL A 190 -16.49 -6.63 3.99
CA VAL A 190 -15.72 -5.40 3.74
C VAL A 190 -15.71 -5.09 2.25
N ASN A 191 -15.97 -3.84 1.90
CA ASN A 191 -15.93 -3.32 0.53
C ASN A 191 -15.22 -1.97 0.38
N HIS A 192 -14.73 -1.40 1.49
CA HIS A 192 -13.90 -0.21 1.50
C HIS A 192 -12.59 -0.50 2.25
N LEU A 193 -11.47 -0.32 1.57
CA LEU A 193 -10.12 -0.57 2.08
C LEU A 193 -9.37 0.76 2.22
N ILE A 194 -8.83 1.03 3.40
CA ILE A 194 -8.00 2.21 3.66
C ILE A 194 -6.56 1.73 3.78
N TYR A 195 -5.76 1.98 2.76
CA TYR A 195 -4.38 1.53 2.66
C TYR A 195 -3.42 2.44 3.40
N VAL A 196 -2.50 1.82 4.14
CA VAL A 196 -1.33 2.46 4.78
C VAL A 196 -0.10 1.57 4.57
N GLY A 197 1.09 2.16 4.56
CA GLY A 197 2.35 1.42 4.35
C GLY A 197 3.14 1.93 3.14
N PHE A 198 3.91 1.04 2.49
CA PHE A 198 4.99 1.46 1.58
C PHE A 198 5.12 0.58 0.33
N ALA A 199 5.31 1.17 -0.86
CA ALA A 199 5.24 2.59 -1.19
C ALA A 199 3.95 2.87 -1.94
N ILE A 200 3.36 4.08 -1.75
CA ILE A 200 2.05 4.39 -2.31
C ILE A 200 2.04 4.38 -3.84
N ASN A 201 3.08 4.88 -4.51
CA ASN A 201 3.15 4.92 -5.98
C ASN A 201 3.56 3.58 -6.62
N TRP A 202 3.95 2.58 -5.83
CA TRP A 202 4.31 1.25 -6.29
C TRP A 202 3.43 0.18 -5.66
N CYS A 203 3.80 -0.30 -4.48
CA CYS A 203 3.19 -1.49 -3.91
C CYS A 203 1.71 -1.30 -3.56
N LEU A 204 1.35 -0.18 -2.93
CA LEU A 204 -0.05 0.07 -2.56
C LEU A 204 -0.96 0.17 -3.79
N LEU A 205 -0.45 0.66 -4.91
CA LEU A 205 -1.21 0.68 -6.16
C LEU A 205 -1.17 -0.67 -6.89
N MET A 206 0.03 -1.24 -7.12
CA MET A 206 0.27 -2.20 -8.21
C MET A 206 0.71 -3.59 -7.76
N SER A 207 1.18 -3.79 -6.52
CA SER A 207 1.56 -5.13 -6.07
C SER A 207 0.33 -6.03 -5.86
N PRO A 208 0.49 -7.36 -5.84
CA PRO A 208 -0.60 -8.26 -5.52
C PRO A 208 -1.30 -7.87 -4.21
N GLY A 209 -2.63 -7.74 -4.24
CA GLY A 209 -3.42 -7.21 -3.14
C GLY A 209 -3.40 -5.68 -3.00
N GLY A 210 -2.79 -4.95 -3.94
CA GLY A 210 -2.85 -3.50 -4.02
C GLY A 210 -4.17 -2.98 -4.60
N MET A 211 -4.28 -1.66 -4.72
CA MET A 211 -5.54 -0.99 -5.09
C MET A 211 -6.06 -1.40 -6.47
N VAL A 212 -5.16 -1.63 -7.45
CA VAL A 212 -5.55 -2.10 -8.80
C VAL A 212 -6.22 -3.46 -8.74
N ASP A 213 -5.69 -4.40 -7.97
CA ASP A 213 -6.30 -5.71 -7.79
C ASP A 213 -7.64 -5.61 -7.07
N MET A 214 -7.67 -4.87 -5.96
CA MET A 214 -8.86 -4.81 -5.12
C MET A 214 -9.99 -4.00 -5.75
N ALA A 215 -9.69 -3.02 -6.59
CA ALA A 215 -10.70 -2.34 -7.41
C ALA A 215 -11.40 -3.31 -8.39
N ARG A 216 -10.67 -4.27 -8.97
CA ARG A 216 -11.24 -5.34 -9.80
C ARG A 216 -12.17 -6.28 -9.03
N HIS A 217 -11.93 -6.43 -7.72
CA HIS A 217 -12.81 -7.16 -6.82
C HIS A 217 -13.98 -6.32 -6.29
N GLY A 218 -14.13 -5.06 -6.76
CA GLY A 218 -15.24 -4.17 -6.41
C GLY A 218 -15.05 -3.41 -5.11
N CYS A 219 -13.84 -3.34 -4.57
CA CYS A 219 -13.54 -2.56 -3.37
C CYS A 219 -13.22 -1.10 -3.72
N LEU A 220 -13.78 -0.17 -2.95
CA LEU A 220 -13.28 1.21 -2.88
C LEU A 220 -11.95 1.20 -2.15
N CYS A 221 -10.91 1.87 -2.69
CA CYS A 221 -9.57 1.87 -2.11
C CYS A 221 -9.11 3.30 -1.82
N SER A 222 -9.04 3.64 -0.55
CA SER A 222 -8.62 4.95 -0.04
C SER A 222 -7.27 4.85 0.67
N THR A 223 -6.72 5.98 1.10
CA THR A 223 -5.46 6.01 1.86
C THR A 223 -5.45 7.08 2.95
N ILE A 224 -4.56 6.95 3.94
CA ILE A 224 -4.23 7.98 4.92
C ILE A 224 -2.89 8.61 4.52
N ARG A 225 -2.91 9.91 4.19
CA ARG A 225 -1.77 10.65 3.63
C ARG A 225 -0.49 10.53 4.46
N GLU A 226 -0.59 10.67 5.77
CA GLU A 226 0.56 10.68 6.68
C GLU A 226 1.09 9.28 7.01
N ALA A 227 0.29 8.24 6.72
CA ALA A 227 0.65 6.85 6.99
C ALA A 227 1.30 6.14 5.79
N THR A 228 1.76 6.91 4.79
CA THR A 228 2.38 6.38 3.56
C THR A 228 3.48 7.31 3.06
N THR A 229 4.41 6.76 2.29
CA THR A 229 5.40 7.50 1.49
C THR A 229 5.57 6.85 0.12
N ALA A 230 6.28 7.50 -0.80
CA ALA A 230 6.49 7.04 -2.16
C ALA A 230 7.96 6.67 -2.41
N VAL A 231 8.20 5.90 -3.46
CA VAL A 231 9.52 5.83 -4.10
C VAL A 231 9.68 7.10 -4.91
N GLU A 232 10.63 7.92 -4.54
CA GLU A 232 10.96 9.16 -5.24
C GLU A 232 12.13 8.91 -6.20
N ASN A 233 12.26 9.76 -7.19
CA ASN A 233 13.43 9.81 -8.04
C ASN A 233 14.28 11.05 -7.71
N ARG A 234 15.42 11.23 -8.40
CA ARG A 234 16.35 12.33 -8.17
C ARG A 234 15.71 13.71 -8.26
N GLU A 235 14.76 13.87 -9.19
CA GLU A 235 14.10 15.11 -9.52
C GLU A 235 12.91 15.43 -8.59
N THR A 236 12.39 14.41 -7.88
CA THR A 236 11.16 14.52 -7.09
C THR A 236 11.37 14.40 -5.59
N ALA A 237 12.49 13.78 -5.15
CA ALA A 237 12.72 13.37 -3.77
C ALA A 237 12.68 14.51 -2.74
N ARG A 238 13.14 15.71 -3.11
CA ARG A 238 13.18 16.86 -2.19
C ARG A 238 11.78 17.31 -1.74
N GLU A 239 10.82 17.25 -2.66
CA GLU A 239 9.47 17.78 -2.48
C GLU A 239 8.42 16.66 -2.35
N GLU A 240 8.84 15.38 -2.34
CA GLU A 240 7.95 14.22 -2.35
C GLU A 240 6.86 14.30 -3.45
N ARG A 241 7.26 14.70 -4.67
CA ARG A 241 6.30 14.91 -5.78
C ARG A 241 5.65 13.62 -6.25
N GLU A 242 6.36 12.48 -6.23
CA GLU A 242 5.78 11.18 -6.57
C GLU A 242 4.70 10.77 -5.55
N LYS A 243 4.88 11.11 -4.27
CA LYS A 243 3.84 10.93 -3.27
C LYS A 243 2.60 11.77 -3.60
N GLN A 244 2.79 13.04 -3.99
CA GLN A 244 1.66 13.89 -4.37
C GLN A 244 0.92 13.35 -5.61
N GLN A 245 1.65 12.88 -6.60
CA GLN A 245 1.07 12.25 -7.79
C GLN A 245 0.33 10.95 -7.46
N ALA A 246 0.87 10.13 -6.56
CA ALA A 246 0.19 8.90 -6.14
C ALA A 246 -1.09 9.19 -5.35
N LEU A 247 -1.09 10.19 -4.47
CA LEU A 247 -2.31 10.62 -3.76
C LEU A 247 -3.38 11.14 -4.73
N TRP A 248 -2.96 11.92 -5.73
CA TRP A 248 -3.85 12.35 -6.82
C TRP A 248 -4.44 11.15 -7.56
N ARG A 249 -3.61 10.15 -7.93
CA ARG A 249 -4.06 8.92 -8.59
C ARG A 249 -5.06 8.14 -7.75
N VAL A 250 -4.80 7.98 -6.44
CA VAL A 250 -5.77 7.36 -5.52
C VAL A 250 -7.10 8.07 -5.58
N SER A 251 -7.09 9.40 -5.52
CA SER A 251 -8.31 10.20 -5.51
C SER A 251 -9.10 10.11 -6.82
N VAL A 252 -8.43 10.01 -7.96
CA VAL A 252 -9.08 10.02 -9.28
C VAL A 252 -9.58 8.63 -9.69
N GLU A 253 -8.87 7.55 -9.30
CA GLU A 253 -9.14 6.23 -9.82
C GLU A 253 -9.65 5.23 -8.80
N PHE A 254 -9.36 5.40 -7.51
CA PHE A 254 -9.60 4.33 -6.53
C PHE A 254 -10.50 4.71 -5.36
N GLY A 255 -10.39 5.93 -4.81
CA GLY A 255 -11.15 6.30 -3.64
C GLY A 255 -10.82 7.70 -3.10
N LEU A 256 -10.57 7.80 -1.81
CA LEU A 256 -10.42 9.06 -1.08
C LEU A 256 -9.06 9.14 -0.37
N VAL A 257 -8.63 10.36 -0.07
CA VAL A 257 -7.44 10.62 0.74
C VAL A 257 -7.86 11.22 2.07
N PHE A 258 -7.54 10.54 3.17
CA PHE A 258 -7.84 11.00 4.52
C PHE A 258 -6.60 11.64 5.16
N ALA A 259 -6.83 12.65 6.02
CA ALA A 259 -5.84 13.12 6.96
C ALA A 259 -5.85 12.24 8.21
N LEU A 260 -4.67 11.90 8.74
CA LEU A 260 -4.54 11.05 9.94
C LEU A 260 -5.31 11.61 11.14
N ALA A 261 -5.20 12.92 11.38
CA ALA A 261 -5.85 13.55 12.52
C ALA A 261 -7.37 13.42 12.49
N ASP A 262 -7.96 13.64 11.31
CA ASP A 262 -9.42 13.54 11.11
C ASP A 262 -9.89 12.09 11.23
N PHE A 263 -9.14 11.15 10.66
CA PHE A 263 -9.44 9.74 10.75
C PHE A 263 -9.39 9.26 12.21
N LEU A 264 -8.33 9.59 12.96
CA LEU A 264 -8.21 9.23 14.37
C LEU A 264 -9.29 9.85 15.24
N LYS A 265 -9.76 11.04 14.92
CA LYS A 265 -10.87 11.69 15.62
C LYS A 265 -12.18 10.97 15.37
N ALA A 266 -12.43 10.50 14.14
CA ALA A 266 -13.68 9.87 13.75
C ALA A 266 -13.86 8.45 14.30
N ILE A 267 -12.77 7.71 14.52
CA ILE A 267 -12.83 6.30 14.99
C ILE A 267 -12.78 6.16 16.51
N ARG A 268 -12.62 7.25 17.26
CA ARG A 268 -12.70 7.29 18.73
C ARG A 268 -14.16 7.33 19.19
#